data_721600a4478f0273eea69bec26593a4c
#
_entry.id   721600a4478f0273eea69bec26593a4c
#
_cell.length_a   1.000
_cell.length_b   1.000
_cell.length_c   1.000
_cell.angle_alpha   90.00
_cell.angle_beta   90.00
_cell.angle_gamma   90.00
#
_symmetry.space_group_name_H-M   'P 1'
#
loop_
_entity.id
_entity.type
_entity.pdbx_description
1 polymer ?
#
loop_
_entity_poly.entity_id
_entity_poly.type
_entity_poly.pdbx_seq_one_letter_code
_entity_poly.pdbx_strand_id
1 'polypeptide(L)'
;IMIAMALVNKPKLLIADEPTTALDVTIQAQILDLMYKLKRELGMSILFITHDLGLVKEFSDQVCVMQNGNIVEKGNTSDVFENPEHPYTQKLLNAEPKPKEIINRKQAPLIEIENLNVFYNIPTKNFFKKNRFHAVKNTSLNIHKNTTIGLVGESGSGKSTLGKAIALSLIHI
;
A
#
# COMPACT_ATOMS: atom_id res chain seq x y z
N ILE A 1 10.23 -8.79 -14.09
CA ILE A 1 10.34 -9.44 -15.42
C ILE A 1 9.56 -8.67 -16.47
N MET A 2 8.24 -8.35 -16.27
CA MET A 2 7.40 -7.66 -17.26
C MET A 2 7.96 -6.31 -17.71
N ILE A 3 8.40 -5.45 -16.79
CA ILE A 3 9.02 -4.16 -17.12
C ILE A 3 10.28 -4.37 -17.98
N ALA A 4 11.15 -5.32 -17.61
CA ALA A 4 12.34 -5.62 -18.39
C ALA A 4 12.01 -6.08 -19.83
N MET A 5 10.98 -6.89 -20.01
CA MET A 5 10.51 -7.32 -21.33
C MET A 5 10.00 -6.13 -22.16
N ALA A 6 9.23 -5.22 -21.57
CA ALA A 6 8.73 -4.03 -22.25
C ALA A 6 9.86 -3.08 -22.70
N LEU A 7 10.99 -3.09 -22.01
CA LEU A 7 12.13 -2.20 -22.26
C LEU A 7 13.18 -2.75 -23.24
N VAL A 8 13.13 -4.02 -23.58
CA VAL A 8 14.11 -4.67 -24.48
C VAL A 8 14.29 -3.89 -25.79
N ASN A 9 13.22 -3.40 -26.36
CA ASN A 9 13.22 -2.69 -27.65
C ASN A 9 13.44 -1.17 -27.52
N LYS A 10 13.84 -0.66 -26.35
CA LYS A 10 14.06 0.77 -26.07
C LYS A 10 12.89 1.62 -26.59
N PRO A 11 11.66 1.42 -26.08
CA PRO A 11 10.48 2.12 -26.61
C PRO A 11 10.57 3.62 -26.31
N LYS A 12 9.96 4.44 -27.17
CA LYS A 12 9.80 5.88 -26.93
C LYS A 12 8.67 6.19 -25.93
N LEU A 13 7.72 5.26 -25.75
CA LEU A 13 6.60 5.35 -24.83
C LEU A 13 6.44 4.01 -24.10
N LEU A 14 6.42 4.06 -22.77
CA LEU A 14 6.04 2.95 -21.91
C LEU A 14 4.62 3.18 -21.39
N ILE A 15 3.72 2.21 -21.59
CA ILE A 15 2.39 2.22 -20.97
C ILE A 15 2.44 1.30 -19.77
N ALA A 16 2.23 1.86 -18.58
CA ALA A 16 2.24 1.16 -17.31
C ALA A 16 0.83 1.22 -16.70
N ASP A 17 0.10 0.12 -16.83
CA ASP A 17 -1.27 -0.03 -16.31
C ASP A 17 -1.22 -0.72 -14.96
N GLU A 18 -1.52 0.02 -13.90
CA GLU A 18 -1.47 -0.40 -12.51
C GLU A 18 -0.18 -1.18 -12.12
N PRO A 19 1.02 -0.66 -12.43
CA PRO A 19 2.26 -1.45 -12.34
C PRO A 19 2.66 -1.81 -10.91
N THR A 20 2.06 -1.20 -9.91
CA THR A 20 2.36 -1.39 -8.49
C THR A 20 1.24 -2.10 -7.71
N THR A 21 0.16 -2.49 -8.38
CA THR A 21 -0.95 -3.23 -7.75
C THR A 21 -0.45 -4.53 -7.14
N ALA A 22 -0.86 -4.81 -5.90
CA ALA A 22 -0.46 -5.95 -5.09
C ALA A 22 1.02 -5.99 -4.62
N LEU A 23 1.77 -4.90 -4.79
CA LEU A 23 3.10 -4.74 -4.20
C LEU A 23 3.01 -4.11 -2.81
N ASP A 24 3.96 -4.44 -1.94
CA ASP A 24 4.13 -3.68 -0.70
C ASP A 24 4.76 -2.30 -0.98
N VAL A 25 4.58 -1.38 -0.03
CA VAL A 25 4.98 0.03 -0.18
C VAL A 25 6.48 0.18 -0.51
N THR A 26 7.34 -0.66 0.05
CA THR A 26 8.79 -0.60 -0.17
C THR A 26 9.14 -1.00 -1.60
N ILE A 27 8.57 -2.10 -2.09
CA ILE A 27 8.78 -2.56 -3.47
C ILE A 27 8.15 -1.60 -4.48
N GLN A 28 6.97 -1.04 -4.16
CA GLN A 28 6.32 -0.02 -4.98
C GLN A 28 7.25 1.18 -5.19
N ALA A 29 7.83 1.74 -4.13
CA ALA A 29 8.76 2.86 -4.21
C ALA A 29 10.00 2.52 -5.06
N GLN A 30 10.56 1.32 -4.90
CA GLN A 30 11.71 0.86 -5.70
C GLN A 30 11.38 0.74 -7.19
N ILE A 31 10.19 0.24 -7.53
CA ILE A 31 9.75 0.12 -8.94
C ILE A 31 9.55 1.51 -9.56
N LEU A 32 8.94 2.44 -8.84
CA LEU A 32 8.74 3.80 -9.33
C LEU A 32 10.08 4.54 -9.53
N ASP A 33 11.01 4.43 -8.58
CA ASP A 33 12.35 4.99 -8.72
C ASP A 33 13.11 4.39 -9.93
N LEU A 34 13.00 3.07 -10.12
CA LEU A 34 13.56 2.41 -11.29
C LEU A 34 12.95 2.94 -12.59
N MET A 35 11.62 3.07 -12.67
CA MET A 35 10.93 3.61 -13.84
C MET A 35 11.36 5.06 -14.12
N TYR A 36 11.51 5.88 -13.08
CA TYR A 36 11.99 7.26 -13.21
C TYR A 36 13.42 7.34 -13.76
N LYS A 37 14.33 6.50 -13.27
CA LYS A 37 15.70 6.40 -13.78
C LYS A 37 15.72 5.99 -15.25
N LEU A 38 14.94 4.95 -15.61
CA LEU A 38 14.87 4.47 -16.98
C LEU A 38 14.22 5.49 -17.93
N LYS A 39 13.20 6.24 -17.48
CA LYS A 39 12.63 7.39 -18.23
C LYS A 39 13.74 8.36 -18.65
N ARG A 40 14.63 8.71 -17.73
CA ARG A 40 15.73 9.67 -17.98
C ARG A 40 16.84 9.07 -18.85
N GLU A 41 17.29 7.86 -18.55
CA GLU A 41 18.40 7.20 -19.26
C GLU A 41 18.05 6.87 -20.72
N LEU A 42 16.82 6.44 -20.97
CA LEU A 42 16.36 6.03 -22.29
C LEU A 42 15.67 7.18 -23.07
N GLY A 43 15.42 8.32 -22.43
CA GLY A 43 14.72 9.45 -23.05
C GLY A 43 13.28 9.10 -23.45
N MET A 44 12.62 8.19 -22.72
CA MET A 44 11.25 7.73 -23.01
C MET A 44 10.20 8.51 -22.24
N SER A 45 8.97 8.51 -22.75
CA SER A 45 7.79 8.96 -22.03
C SER A 45 7.10 7.80 -21.34
N ILE A 46 6.35 8.07 -20.25
CA ILE A 46 5.57 7.06 -19.54
C ILE A 46 4.11 7.52 -19.52
N LEU A 47 3.19 6.66 -19.95
CA LEU A 47 1.77 6.76 -19.66
C LEU A 47 1.50 5.88 -18.45
N PHE A 48 1.31 6.51 -17.29
CA PHE A 48 1.10 5.84 -16.01
C PHE A 48 -0.39 5.82 -15.70
N ILE A 49 -0.98 4.63 -15.62
CA ILE A 49 -2.41 4.44 -15.35
C ILE A 49 -2.54 3.88 -13.93
N THR A 50 -3.28 4.57 -13.07
CA THR A 50 -3.51 4.16 -11.69
C THR A 50 -4.75 4.83 -11.12
N HIS A 51 -5.31 4.23 -10.06
CA HIS A 51 -6.34 4.82 -9.23
C HIS A 51 -5.77 5.50 -7.96
N ASP A 52 -4.47 5.39 -7.72
CA ASP A 52 -3.79 5.98 -6.57
C ASP A 52 -3.37 7.42 -6.87
N LEU A 53 -4.14 8.37 -6.36
CA LEU A 53 -3.90 9.81 -6.53
C LEU A 53 -2.58 10.27 -5.91
N GLY A 54 -2.15 9.64 -4.81
CA GLY A 54 -0.88 9.94 -4.15
C GLY A 54 0.29 9.66 -5.09
N LEU A 55 0.26 8.52 -5.79
CA LEU A 55 1.26 8.18 -6.79
C LEU A 55 1.25 9.12 -8.00
N VAL A 56 0.06 9.50 -8.47
CA VAL A 56 -0.06 10.47 -9.57
C VAL A 56 0.59 11.78 -9.18
N LYS A 57 0.29 12.29 -8.00
CA LYS A 57 0.83 13.55 -7.48
C LYS A 57 2.36 13.55 -7.39
N GLU A 58 2.95 12.42 -7.00
CA GLU A 58 4.39 12.30 -6.79
C GLU A 58 5.15 12.00 -8.09
N PHE A 59 4.56 11.19 -8.98
CA PHE A 59 5.29 10.60 -10.11
C PHE A 59 5.02 11.28 -11.46
N SER A 60 3.89 11.97 -11.63
CA SER A 60 3.43 12.47 -12.93
C SER A 60 3.66 13.96 -13.13
N ASP A 61 4.12 14.36 -14.31
CA ASP A 61 4.27 15.77 -14.70
C ASP A 61 2.88 16.37 -15.06
N GLN A 62 2.04 15.57 -15.72
CA GLN A 62 0.68 15.93 -16.15
C GLN A 62 -0.31 14.84 -15.75
N VAL A 63 -1.56 15.22 -15.54
CA VAL A 63 -2.63 14.31 -15.20
C VAL A 63 -3.82 14.48 -16.16
N CYS A 64 -4.46 13.35 -16.48
CA CYS A 64 -5.74 13.30 -17.16
C CYS A 64 -6.72 12.52 -16.28
N VAL A 65 -7.80 13.16 -15.86
CA VAL A 65 -8.88 12.53 -15.09
C VAL A 65 -9.93 11.99 -16.04
N MET A 66 -10.26 10.71 -15.93
CA MET A 66 -11.25 10.04 -16.77
C MET A 66 -12.51 9.67 -15.97
N GLN A 67 -13.67 9.89 -16.59
CA GLN A 67 -14.96 9.45 -16.08
C GLN A 67 -15.84 8.98 -17.25
N ASN A 68 -16.44 7.80 -17.12
CA ASN A 68 -17.36 7.24 -18.12
C ASN A 68 -16.79 7.24 -19.55
N GLY A 69 -15.49 6.91 -19.70
CA GLY A 69 -14.82 6.86 -21.00
C GLY A 69 -14.36 8.21 -21.56
N ASN A 70 -14.63 9.32 -20.88
CA ASN A 70 -14.24 10.66 -21.31
C ASN A 70 -13.15 11.24 -20.41
N ILE A 71 -12.22 12.02 -20.99
CA ILE A 71 -11.33 12.88 -20.21
C ILE A 71 -12.14 14.08 -19.77
N VAL A 72 -12.36 14.23 -18.46
CA VAL A 72 -13.15 15.31 -17.87
C VAL A 72 -12.29 16.48 -17.41
N GLU A 73 -11.02 16.22 -17.09
CA GLU A 73 -10.07 17.25 -16.72
C GLU A 73 -8.65 16.81 -17.09
N LYS A 74 -7.79 17.77 -17.49
CA LYS A 74 -6.38 17.53 -17.79
C LYS A 74 -5.56 18.79 -17.53
N GLY A 75 -4.33 18.63 -17.06
CA GLY A 75 -3.42 19.76 -16.83
C GLY A 75 -2.12 19.31 -16.21
N ASN A 76 -1.30 20.29 -15.76
CA ASN A 76 -0.16 19.97 -14.92
C ASN A 76 -0.65 19.37 -13.60
N THR A 77 0.08 18.44 -13.06
CA THR A 77 -0.33 17.72 -11.85
C THR A 77 -0.55 18.69 -10.68
N SER A 78 0.35 19.67 -10.47
CA SER A 78 0.20 20.70 -9.44
C SER A 78 -1.14 21.42 -9.56
N ASP A 79 -1.47 21.89 -10.77
CA ASP A 79 -2.63 22.76 -11.00
C ASP A 79 -3.93 22.01 -10.73
N VAL A 80 -4.06 20.77 -11.26
CA VAL A 80 -5.25 19.95 -11.09
C VAL A 80 -5.44 19.50 -9.63
N PHE A 81 -4.35 19.26 -8.88
CA PHE A 81 -4.45 18.87 -7.47
C PHE A 81 -4.75 20.03 -6.53
N GLU A 82 -4.25 21.24 -6.83
CA GLU A 82 -4.45 22.42 -6.00
C GLU A 82 -5.77 23.14 -6.31
N ASN A 83 -6.15 23.19 -7.61
CA ASN A 83 -7.30 23.94 -8.08
C ASN A 83 -8.12 23.10 -9.07
N PRO A 84 -8.73 21.97 -8.64
CA PRO A 84 -9.54 21.12 -9.51
C PRO A 84 -10.80 21.86 -9.99
N GLU A 85 -11.02 21.93 -11.29
CA GLU A 85 -12.15 22.63 -11.88
C GLU A 85 -13.38 21.72 -12.03
N HIS A 86 -13.17 20.45 -12.42
CA HIS A 86 -14.27 19.53 -12.67
C HIS A 86 -14.83 18.93 -11.36
N PRO A 87 -16.17 18.89 -11.17
CA PRO A 87 -16.80 18.37 -9.95
C PRO A 87 -16.40 16.94 -9.58
N TYR A 88 -16.15 16.11 -10.60
CA TYR A 88 -15.70 14.73 -10.36
C TYR A 88 -14.27 14.68 -9.79
N THR A 89 -13.36 15.51 -10.30
CA THR A 89 -11.99 15.63 -9.77
C THR A 89 -12.01 16.12 -8.34
N GLN A 90 -12.81 17.14 -8.06
CA GLN A 90 -13.01 17.64 -6.69
C GLN A 90 -13.51 16.54 -5.76
N LYS A 91 -14.48 15.73 -6.22
CA LYS A 91 -14.99 14.59 -5.45
C LYS A 91 -13.91 13.54 -5.20
N LEU A 92 -13.10 13.20 -6.20
CA LEU A 92 -12.00 12.24 -6.07
C LEU A 92 -10.96 12.70 -5.04
N LEU A 93 -10.49 13.94 -5.15
CA LEU A 93 -9.49 14.51 -4.24
C LEU A 93 -10.04 14.69 -2.81
N ASN A 94 -11.34 15.00 -2.66
CA ASN A 94 -11.98 15.09 -1.35
C ASN A 94 -12.38 13.73 -0.74
N ALA A 95 -12.30 12.64 -1.51
CA ALA A 95 -12.58 11.28 -1.01
C ALA A 95 -11.45 10.71 -0.15
N GLU A 96 -10.28 11.33 -0.13
CA GLU A 96 -9.21 10.95 0.80
C GLU A 96 -9.69 11.08 2.26
N PRO A 97 -9.43 10.05 3.11
CA PRO A 97 -9.86 10.09 4.49
C PRO A 97 -9.24 11.28 5.24
N LYS A 98 -10.09 12.16 5.75
CA LYS A 98 -9.61 13.27 6.60
C LYS A 98 -9.10 12.73 7.93
N PRO A 99 -8.06 13.37 8.54
CA PRO A 99 -7.59 13.01 9.87
C PRO A 99 -8.77 13.00 10.86
N LYS A 100 -8.91 11.93 11.63
CA LYS A 100 -9.93 11.85 12.68
C LYS A 100 -9.45 12.61 13.92
N GLU A 101 -10.42 13.13 14.69
CA GLU A 101 -10.15 13.71 16.00
C GLU A 101 -9.43 12.73 16.92
N ILE A 102 -8.50 13.25 17.73
CA ILE A 102 -7.73 12.44 18.69
C ILE A 102 -8.67 11.95 19.77
N ILE A 103 -8.92 10.66 19.82
CA ILE A 103 -9.74 10.03 20.86
C ILE A 103 -8.96 10.01 22.18
N ASN A 104 -9.57 10.56 23.24
CA ASN A 104 -8.99 10.63 24.57
C ASN A 104 -8.85 9.21 25.16
N ARG A 105 -7.60 8.75 25.39
CA ARG A 105 -7.22 7.37 25.79
C ARG A 105 -7.38 7.05 27.29
N LYS A 106 -8.25 7.76 28.01
CA LYS A 106 -8.44 7.55 29.48
C LYS A 106 -9.28 6.31 29.85
N GLN A 107 -9.77 5.55 28.87
CA GLN A 107 -10.57 4.33 29.15
C GLN A 107 -9.68 3.08 29.13
N ALA A 108 -10.06 2.08 29.91
CA ALA A 108 -9.43 0.75 29.88
C ALA A 108 -9.45 0.17 28.44
N PRO A 109 -8.41 -0.56 28.04
CA PRO A 109 -8.38 -1.20 26.73
C PRO A 109 -9.50 -2.23 26.60
N LEU A 110 -10.08 -2.35 25.41
CA LEU A 110 -11.03 -3.41 25.06
C LEU A 110 -10.30 -4.76 24.92
N ILE A 111 -9.09 -4.73 24.38
CA ILE A 111 -8.22 -5.89 24.23
C ILE A 111 -6.83 -5.46 24.67
N GLU A 112 -6.25 -6.23 25.58
CA GLU A 112 -4.88 -6.09 26.04
C GLU A 112 -4.09 -7.32 25.62
N ILE A 113 -2.98 -7.09 24.96
CA ILE A 113 -2.10 -8.14 24.45
C ILE A 113 -0.73 -7.88 25.05
N GLU A 114 -0.22 -8.85 25.78
CA GLU A 114 1.10 -8.78 26.40
C GLU A 114 1.98 -9.94 25.92
N ASN A 115 3.18 -9.58 25.45
CA ASN A 115 4.23 -10.52 25.06
C ASN A 115 3.76 -11.67 24.16
N LEU A 116 2.85 -11.37 23.21
CA LEU A 116 2.33 -12.36 22.28
C LEU A 116 3.45 -12.94 21.40
N ASN A 117 3.52 -14.26 21.38
CA ASN A 117 4.43 -15.01 20.53
C ASN A 117 3.64 -16.03 19.70
N VAL A 118 3.85 -16.01 18.38
CA VAL A 118 3.19 -16.97 17.48
C VAL A 118 4.23 -17.75 16.70
N PHE A 119 4.10 -19.08 16.74
CA PHE A 119 5.00 -20.01 16.08
C PHE A 119 4.25 -20.87 15.07
N TYR A 120 4.84 -21.07 13.89
CA TYR A 120 4.38 -22.06 12.92
C TYR A 120 5.35 -23.23 12.87
N ASN A 121 4.81 -24.45 12.81
CA ASN A 121 5.63 -25.63 12.59
C ASN A 121 5.98 -25.71 11.09
N ILE A 122 7.27 -25.76 10.76
CA ILE A 122 7.74 -25.97 9.39
C ILE A 122 7.94 -27.46 9.18
N PRO A 123 7.33 -28.06 8.13
CA PRO A 123 7.60 -29.44 7.77
C PRO A 123 9.10 -29.63 7.44
N THR A 124 9.75 -30.55 8.11
CA THR A 124 11.14 -30.91 7.82
C THR A 124 11.21 -32.31 7.25
N LYS A 125 12.14 -32.55 6.35
CA LYS A 125 12.41 -33.90 5.80
C LYS A 125 12.87 -34.91 6.88
N ASN A 126 13.24 -34.43 8.05
CA ASN A 126 13.73 -35.22 9.16
C ASN A 126 12.62 -35.37 10.23
N PHE A 127 12.04 -36.55 10.36
CA PHE A 127 10.91 -36.85 11.28
C PHE A 127 11.15 -36.51 12.76
N PHE A 128 12.41 -36.37 13.16
CA PHE A 128 12.82 -36.09 14.54
C PHE A 128 13.12 -34.62 14.82
N LYS A 129 13.12 -33.70 13.82
CA LYS A 129 13.43 -32.29 14.01
C LYS A 129 12.22 -31.41 13.69
N LYS A 130 11.54 -30.87 14.72
CA LYS A 130 10.50 -29.86 14.56
C LYS A 130 11.15 -28.49 14.43
N ASN A 131 11.22 -27.94 13.20
CA ASN A 131 11.59 -26.54 13.03
C ASN A 131 10.36 -25.67 13.25
N ARG A 132 10.49 -24.65 14.09
CA ARG A 132 9.44 -23.67 14.34
C ARG A 132 9.85 -22.31 13.77
N PHE A 133 8.98 -21.72 12.99
CA PHE A 133 9.14 -20.35 12.54
C PHE A 133 8.45 -19.41 13.54
N HIS A 134 9.19 -18.46 14.09
CA HIS A 134 8.68 -17.47 15.04
C HIS A 134 8.14 -16.27 14.26
N ALA A 135 6.84 -16.26 13.98
CA ALA A 135 6.18 -15.32 13.08
C ALA A 135 5.79 -14.00 13.77
N VAL A 136 5.45 -14.04 15.08
CA VAL A 136 5.20 -12.85 15.90
C VAL A 136 6.02 -12.99 17.17
N LYS A 137 6.78 -11.95 17.53
CA LYS A 137 7.79 -11.98 18.60
C LYS A 137 7.51 -10.91 19.64
N ASN A 138 7.21 -11.32 20.88
CA ASN A 138 7.05 -10.44 22.05
C ASN A 138 6.23 -9.18 21.75
N THR A 139 5.12 -9.32 21.04
CA THR A 139 4.29 -8.18 20.64
C THR A 139 3.29 -7.84 21.73
N SER A 140 3.31 -6.59 22.18
CA SER A 140 2.33 -6.05 23.12
C SER A 140 1.54 -4.92 22.44
N LEU A 141 0.22 -4.91 22.60
CA LEU A 141 -0.67 -3.97 21.95
C LEU A 141 -1.96 -3.81 22.75
N ASN A 142 -2.42 -2.57 22.95
CA ASN A 142 -3.70 -2.26 23.54
C ASN A 142 -4.66 -1.70 22.53
N ILE A 143 -5.86 -2.29 22.41
CA ILE A 143 -6.92 -1.85 21.54
C ILE A 143 -8.04 -1.25 22.41
N HIS A 144 -8.35 0.02 22.22
CA HIS A 144 -9.40 0.70 22.97
C HIS A 144 -10.73 0.67 22.22
N LYS A 145 -11.83 0.78 22.96
CA LYS A 145 -13.17 0.86 22.39
C LYS A 145 -13.29 2.08 21.45
N ASN A 146 -13.97 1.92 20.33
CA ASN A 146 -14.18 2.98 19.32
C ASN A 146 -12.88 3.54 18.72
N THR A 147 -11.76 2.82 18.76
CA THR A 147 -10.53 3.20 18.08
C THR A 147 -10.26 2.33 16.86
N THR A 148 -9.58 2.89 15.87
CA THR A 148 -9.02 2.15 14.74
C THR A 148 -7.50 2.17 14.87
N ILE A 149 -6.87 1.00 14.86
CA ILE A 149 -5.42 0.85 14.87
C ILE A 149 -4.97 0.40 13.49
N GLY A 150 -4.09 1.18 12.86
CA GLY A 150 -3.42 0.79 11.62
C GLY A 150 -2.22 -0.12 11.91
N LEU A 151 -2.18 -1.31 11.31
CA LEU A 151 -1.04 -2.22 11.39
C LEU A 151 -0.32 -2.22 10.04
N VAL A 152 0.84 -1.61 9.97
CA VAL A 152 1.63 -1.42 8.75
C VAL A 152 2.97 -2.15 8.79
N GLY A 153 3.56 -2.43 7.65
CA GLY A 153 4.85 -3.10 7.51
C GLY A 153 4.94 -3.90 6.21
N GLU A 154 6.13 -4.37 5.88
CA GLU A 154 6.41 -5.14 4.66
C GLU A 154 5.66 -6.47 4.57
N SER A 155 5.57 -7.02 3.36
CA SER A 155 5.01 -8.36 3.16
C SER A 155 5.82 -9.39 3.98
N GLY A 156 5.13 -10.32 4.62
CA GLY A 156 5.78 -11.32 5.48
C GLY A 156 6.18 -10.84 6.89
N SER A 157 5.95 -9.58 7.27
CA SER A 157 6.29 -9.05 8.61
C SER A 157 5.44 -9.58 9.77
N GLY A 158 4.46 -10.46 9.50
CA GLY A 158 3.64 -11.08 10.55
C GLY A 158 2.29 -10.40 10.82
N LYS A 159 1.90 -9.33 10.10
CA LYS A 159 0.63 -8.59 10.29
C LYS A 159 -0.61 -9.48 10.30
N SER A 160 -0.77 -10.28 9.26
CA SER A 160 -1.91 -11.21 9.13
C SER A 160 -1.89 -12.29 10.21
N THR A 161 -0.70 -12.71 10.66
CA THR A 161 -0.54 -13.66 11.75
C THR A 161 -0.98 -13.06 13.08
N LEU A 162 -0.59 -11.81 13.35
CA LEU A 162 -1.03 -11.08 14.53
C LEU A 162 -2.56 -10.92 14.54
N GLY A 163 -3.15 -10.46 13.43
CA GLY A 163 -4.60 -10.31 13.30
C GLY A 163 -5.36 -11.61 13.51
N LYS A 164 -4.88 -12.73 12.93
CA LYS A 164 -5.47 -14.05 13.13
C LYS A 164 -5.34 -14.52 14.59
N ALA A 165 -4.20 -14.30 15.24
CA ALA A 165 -4.01 -14.68 16.63
C ALA A 165 -4.98 -13.94 17.55
N ILE A 166 -5.20 -12.65 17.33
CA ILE A 166 -6.18 -11.85 18.07
C ILE A 166 -7.59 -12.37 17.85
N ALA A 167 -7.98 -12.57 16.56
CA ALA A 167 -9.32 -13.06 16.21
C ALA A 167 -9.58 -14.47 16.79
N LEU A 168 -8.63 -15.39 16.69
CA LEU A 168 -8.77 -16.75 17.21
C LEU A 168 -8.85 -16.80 18.75
N SER A 169 -8.16 -15.90 19.46
CA SER A 169 -8.29 -15.83 20.92
C SER A 169 -9.70 -15.38 21.35
N LEU A 170 -10.39 -14.59 20.53
CA LEU A 170 -11.77 -14.14 20.79
C LEU A 170 -12.84 -15.19 20.45
N ILE A 171 -12.51 -16.20 19.62
CA ILE A 171 -13.44 -17.28 19.27
C ILE A 171 -13.48 -18.36 20.36
N HIS A 172 -12.49 -18.40 21.25
CA HIS A 172 -12.38 -19.39 22.34
C HIS A 172 -12.78 -18.85 23.72
N ILE A 173 -13.48 -17.71 23.79
CA ILE A 173 -14.05 -17.16 25.04
C ILE A 173 -15.49 -17.67 25.21
#